data_9ffb52a7b511851a360cb0ef30b245b4
#
_entry.id   9ffb52a7b511851a360cb0ef30b245b4
#
_cell.length_a   1.000
_cell.length_b   1.000
_cell.length_c   1.000
_cell.angle_alpha   90.00
_cell.angle_beta   90.00
_cell.angle_gamma   90.00
#
_symmetry.space_group_name_H-M   'P 1'
#
loop_
_entity.id
_entity.type
_entity.pdbx_description
1 polymer ?
#
loop_
_entity_poly.entity_id
_entity_poly.type
_entity_poly.pdbx_seq_one_letter_code
_entity_poly.pdbx_strand_id
1 'polypeptide(L)'
;MIHSAKPIFTATLLAWLSLLPQLSLAQTATYSNPVIDISAPDPTVIRAGDGTFYLYATEDTRNVPIYQSVNLVDWKQVGTAFTDASRPKWLPKGGIWAPDIQRIGGKYYLYYSKSVWGGEWDAGIGVAVSNGPAGPFTDRGCMFTSKQIGIQNCIDPFYIEDGGKKYLFFGSFHGIYGVELSADGLHVKQGAKPRKIAGTFMEATYIRRRGGYYYLFGSAGTCCEGARSTYRVTVGRSKSLFGPYVDKYGRRLLDNHYEVLLGKSDNVLGPGHNAGLITDDAGNDYMFYHGFKASNPDAGRVVWLDRINWAGGWPSVMGNETSKTGTAPTVKSGNRGMATRSGLYPNDFEANVGGKRTHLYTLVNSKGMEVCLTNFGARIVSIMVPDRRGTLRDVVLGYDNIAQYADYQHFGSDFGAAIGRYANRINQGRIVVDGKTMQLPRNNYGHCLHGGFTGWQYQVYD
;
A
#
# COMPACT_ATOMS: atom_id res chain seq x y z
N MET A 1 -49.25 85.02 -6.91
CA MET A 1 -49.51 83.59 -6.74
C MET A 1 -48.24 82.86 -7.28
N ILE A 2 -47.38 82.56 -6.35
CA ILE A 2 -46.04 81.93 -6.72
C ILE A 2 -45.95 80.66 -5.91
N HIS A 3 -45.92 79.53 -6.57
CA HIS A 3 -45.72 78.22 -5.96
C HIS A 3 -44.24 77.96 -5.80
N SER A 4 -43.83 77.80 -4.56
CA SER A 4 -42.47 77.37 -4.17
C SER A 4 -42.37 75.85 -4.27
N ALA A 5 -41.44 75.35 -5.09
CA ALA A 5 -41.05 73.96 -5.14
C ALA A 5 -39.81 73.76 -4.22
N LYS A 6 -39.90 72.81 -3.29
CA LYS A 6 -38.80 72.37 -2.43
C LYS A 6 -38.02 71.24 -3.18
N PRO A 7 -36.69 71.21 -3.12
CA PRO A 7 -35.94 70.09 -3.66
C PRO A 7 -35.88 68.91 -2.64
N ILE A 8 -36.16 67.70 -3.16
CA ILE A 8 -35.99 66.43 -2.45
C ILE A 8 -34.52 65.99 -2.63
N PHE A 9 -33.78 65.97 -1.52
CA PHE A 9 -32.45 65.36 -1.48
C PHE A 9 -32.63 63.85 -1.31
N THR A 10 -32.32 63.07 -2.34
CA THR A 10 -32.19 61.61 -2.28
C THR A 10 -30.76 61.25 -1.86
N ALA A 11 -30.56 60.83 -0.61
CA ALA A 11 -29.31 60.30 -0.14
C ALA A 11 -29.14 58.88 -0.62
N THR A 12 -28.24 58.67 -1.59
CA THR A 12 -27.84 57.34 -2.07
C THR A 12 -26.80 56.78 -1.07
N LEU A 13 -27.23 55.85 -0.20
CA LEU A 13 -26.33 55.07 0.66
C LEU A 13 -25.58 54.05 -0.21
N LEU A 14 -24.31 54.31 -0.53
CA LEU A 14 -23.38 53.29 -1.10
C LEU A 14 -23.01 52.32 0.02
N ALA A 15 -23.64 51.15 0.01
CA ALA A 15 -23.22 50.02 0.81
C ALA A 15 -21.94 49.40 0.18
N TRP A 16 -20.80 49.69 0.80
CA TRP A 16 -19.57 48.95 0.55
C TRP A 16 -19.71 47.58 1.19
N LEU A 17 -20.14 46.56 0.44
CA LEU A 17 -19.93 45.15 0.82
C LEU A 17 -18.44 44.88 0.71
N SER A 18 -17.76 44.83 1.84
CA SER A 18 -16.41 44.26 1.95
C SER A 18 -16.47 42.79 1.60
N LEU A 19 -16.02 42.43 0.38
CA LEU A 19 -15.65 41.06 0.03
C LEU A 19 -14.41 40.69 0.87
N LEU A 20 -14.62 40.19 2.06
CA LEU A 20 -13.62 39.40 2.75
C LEU A 20 -13.48 38.08 1.94
N PRO A 21 -12.28 37.68 1.52
CA PRO A 21 -12.10 36.36 0.95
C PRO A 21 -12.53 35.35 2.04
N GLN A 22 -13.59 34.61 1.77
CA GLN A 22 -13.89 33.41 2.55
C GLN A 22 -12.69 32.48 2.39
N LEU A 23 -11.79 32.47 3.37
CA LEU A 23 -10.86 31.38 3.56
C LEU A 23 -11.74 30.13 3.77
N SER A 24 -11.97 29.41 2.69
CA SER A 24 -12.45 28.04 2.74
C SER A 24 -11.39 27.28 3.53
N LEU A 25 -11.64 27.03 4.80
CA LEU A 25 -10.89 26.05 5.57
C LEU A 25 -11.06 24.74 4.81
N ALA A 26 -10.03 24.33 4.10
CA ALA A 26 -10.02 23.04 3.45
C ALA A 26 -10.38 22.01 4.53
N GLN A 27 -11.51 21.33 4.36
CA GLN A 27 -11.99 20.33 5.31
C GLN A 27 -10.90 19.25 5.35
N THR A 28 -10.30 19.06 6.52
CA THR A 28 -9.25 18.06 6.71
C THR A 28 -9.84 16.70 6.35
N ALA A 29 -9.29 16.04 5.34
CA ALA A 29 -9.75 14.72 4.92
C ALA A 29 -9.64 13.75 6.11
N THR A 30 -10.68 12.96 6.32
CA THR A 30 -10.73 11.94 7.37
C THR A 30 -10.81 10.56 6.76
N TYR A 31 -10.39 9.53 7.52
CA TYR A 31 -10.57 8.13 7.17
C TYR A 31 -11.33 7.40 8.27
N SER A 32 -11.83 6.21 7.94
CA SER A 32 -12.46 5.28 8.88
C SER A 32 -11.66 3.99 8.98
N ASN A 33 -11.55 3.48 10.18
CA ASN A 33 -10.97 2.16 10.47
C ASN A 33 -12.02 1.04 10.46
N PRO A 34 -11.66 -0.17 10.05
CA PRO A 34 -10.35 -0.60 9.51
C PRO A 34 -10.13 -0.09 8.08
N VAL A 35 -8.86 0.17 7.70
CA VAL A 35 -8.51 0.63 6.34
C VAL A 35 -8.44 -0.54 5.34
N ILE A 36 -8.28 -1.78 5.82
CA ILE A 36 -8.51 -3.01 5.04
C ILE A 36 -9.43 -3.88 5.86
N ASP A 37 -10.66 -4.13 5.38
CA ASP A 37 -11.74 -4.82 6.09
C ASP A 37 -11.88 -6.30 5.68
N ILE A 38 -10.78 -6.93 5.33
CA ILE A 38 -10.63 -8.37 5.15
C ILE A 38 -9.40 -8.84 5.93
N SER A 39 -9.30 -10.15 6.21
CA SER A 39 -8.14 -10.68 6.95
C SER A 39 -6.85 -10.44 6.17
N ALA A 40 -5.97 -9.63 6.75
CA ALA A 40 -4.64 -9.31 6.24
C ALA A 40 -3.67 -9.09 7.44
N PRO A 41 -3.39 -10.17 8.20
CA PRO A 41 -2.61 -10.07 9.43
C PRO A 41 -1.13 -9.81 9.18
N ASP A 42 -0.47 -9.34 10.21
CA ASP A 42 0.99 -9.12 10.25
C ASP A 42 1.45 -8.22 9.09
N PRO A 43 0.87 -7.00 8.97
CA PRO A 43 1.13 -6.14 7.81
C PRO A 43 2.54 -5.57 7.83
N THR A 44 3.12 -5.41 6.65
CA THR A 44 4.28 -4.56 6.40
C THR A 44 3.98 -3.59 5.26
N VAL A 45 4.47 -2.36 5.35
CA VAL A 45 4.14 -1.29 4.39
C VAL A 45 5.41 -0.62 3.90
N ILE A 46 5.46 -0.34 2.60
CA ILE A 46 6.55 0.42 1.98
C ILE A 46 6.00 1.49 1.04
N ARG A 47 6.69 2.63 0.99
CA ARG A 47 6.49 3.62 -0.06
C ARG A 47 7.45 3.34 -1.21
N ALA A 48 6.93 3.08 -2.39
CA ALA A 48 7.71 2.85 -3.60
C ALA A 48 8.32 4.15 -4.14
N GLY A 49 9.22 4.02 -5.11
CA GLY A 49 9.95 5.18 -5.67
C GLY A 49 9.06 6.16 -6.46
N ASP A 50 7.89 5.73 -6.91
CA ASP A 50 6.86 6.54 -7.57
C ASP A 50 5.91 7.23 -6.57
N GLY A 51 6.09 6.99 -5.26
CA GLY A 51 5.25 7.54 -4.21
C GLY A 51 4.06 6.68 -3.82
N THR A 52 3.78 5.61 -4.56
CA THR A 52 2.72 4.65 -4.28
C THR A 52 3.08 3.78 -3.07
N PHE A 53 2.10 3.39 -2.29
CA PHE A 53 2.30 2.53 -1.12
C PHE A 53 1.87 1.10 -1.43
N TYR A 54 2.62 0.15 -0.87
CA TYR A 54 2.32 -1.27 -0.96
C TYR A 54 2.32 -1.88 0.43
N LEU A 55 1.29 -2.68 0.70
CA LEU A 55 1.15 -3.44 1.94
C LEU A 55 1.15 -4.93 1.60
N TYR A 56 1.89 -5.70 2.40
CA TYR A 56 1.95 -7.16 2.32
C TYR A 56 1.53 -7.71 3.68
N ALA A 57 0.94 -8.90 3.68
CA ALA A 57 0.44 -9.53 4.91
C ALA A 57 0.71 -11.04 4.91
N THR A 58 0.61 -11.65 6.09
CA THR A 58 0.59 -13.11 6.25
C THR A 58 -0.47 -13.74 5.33
N GLU A 59 -0.21 -14.92 4.84
CA GLU A 59 -1.01 -15.63 3.85
C GLU A 59 -2.32 -16.22 4.38
N ASP A 60 -3.17 -15.45 5.05
CA ASP A 60 -4.59 -15.79 5.16
C ASP A 60 -5.21 -15.79 3.75
N THR A 61 -4.80 -14.84 2.89
CA THR A 61 -4.87 -15.00 1.45
C THR A 61 -3.60 -15.66 0.95
N ARG A 62 -3.72 -16.85 0.36
CA ARG A 62 -2.60 -17.68 -0.08
C ARG A 62 -1.57 -16.90 -0.91
N ASN A 63 -0.28 -17.22 -0.70
CA ASN A 63 0.87 -16.67 -1.43
C ASN A 63 1.24 -15.21 -1.11
N VAL A 64 0.88 -14.71 0.08
CA VAL A 64 1.21 -13.37 0.57
C VAL A 64 0.54 -12.26 -0.26
N PRO A 65 -0.64 -11.80 0.14
CA PRO A 65 -1.38 -10.78 -0.60
C PRO A 65 -0.62 -9.46 -0.65
N ILE A 66 -0.77 -8.75 -1.77
CA ILE A 66 -0.21 -7.41 -1.99
C ILE A 66 -1.37 -6.44 -2.21
N TYR A 67 -1.39 -5.39 -1.40
CA TYR A 67 -2.34 -4.29 -1.54
C TYR A 67 -1.59 -3.03 -1.97
N GLN A 68 -2.25 -2.19 -2.74
CA GLN A 68 -1.72 -0.91 -3.23
C GLN A 68 -2.60 0.23 -2.75
N SER A 69 -1.98 1.36 -2.39
CA SER A 69 -2.66 2.59 -2.05
C SER A 69 -1.85 3.80 -2.53
N VAL A 70 -2.55 4.92 -2.76
CA VAL A 70 -1.92 6.19 -3.10
C VAL A 70 -2.03 7.22 -1.99
N ASN A 71 -2.82 6.90 -0.95
CA ASN A 71 -3.14 7.82 0.14
C ASN A 71 -3.05 7.19 1.53
N LEU A 72 -2.62 5.90 1.63
CA LEU A 72 -2.52 5.13 2.87
C LEU A 72 -3.86 4.71 3.49
N VAL A 73 -4.98 5.08 2.90
CA VAL A 73 -6.34 4.84 3.42
C VAL A 73 -7.12 3.89 2.52
N ASP A 74 -7.13 4.19 1.23
CA ASP A 74 -7.85 3.38 0.24
C ASP A 74 -6.89 2.34 -0.35
N TRP A 75 -7.16 1.06 -0.03
CA TRP A 75 -6.31 -0.06 -0.41
C TRP A 75 -7.03 -0.99 -1.40
N LYS A 76 -6.32 -1.38 -2.44
CA LYS A 76 -6.78 -2.36 -3.42
C LYS A 76 -5.80 -3.53 -3.47
N GLN A 77 -6.30 -4.76 -3.40
CA GLN A 77 -5.47 -5.94 -3.66
C GLN A 77 -5.09 -5.97 -5.14
N VAL A 78 -3.79 -6.05 -5.41
CA VAL A 78 -3.22 -6.02 -6.77
C VAL A 78 -2.55 -7.33 -7.18
N GLY A 79 -2.41 -8.28 -6.26
CA GLY A 79 -1.82 -9.58 -6.52
C GLY A 79 -1.33 -10.26 -5.27
N THR A 80 -0.38 -11.16 -5.45
CA THR A 80 0.32 -11.89 -4.39
C THR A 80 1.83 -11.92 -4.70
N ALA A 81 2.66 -12.00 -3.66
CA ALA A 81 4.12 -12.03 -3.82
C ALA A 81 4.60 -13.28 -4.58
N PHE A 82 3.91 -14.39 -4.37
CA PHE A 82 4.20 -15.67 -5.02
C PHE A 82 2.98 -16.19 -5.78
N THR A 83 3.21 -17.19 -6.61
CA THR A 83 2.22 -18.10 -7.17
C THR A 83 2.44 -19.48 -6.58
N ASP A 84 1.53 -20.44 -6.79
CA ASP A 84 1.74 -21.82 -6.36
C ASP A 84 2.99 -22.45 -6.99
N ALA A 85 3.34 -22.02 -8.20
CA ALA A 85 4.55 -22.47 -8.90
C ALA A 85 5.85 -21.87 -8.32
N SER A 86 5.83 -20.57 -7.95
CA SER A 86 7.01 -19.84 -7.44
C SER A 86 7.13 -19.83 -5.92
N ARG A 87 6.14 -20.39 -5.21
CA ARG A 87 6.12 -20.47 -3.75
C ARG A 87 7.38 -21.13 -3.17
N PRO A 88 7.97 -20.60 -2.09
CA PRO A 88 9.11 -21.20 -1.40
C PRO A 88 8.85 -22.66 -0.99
N LYS A 89 9.77 -23.57 -1.31
CA LYS A 89 9.60 -25.02 -1.13
C LYS A 89 10.44 -25.63 0.00
N TRP A 90 11.34 -24.84 0.63
CA TRP A 90 12.30 -25.33 1.62
C TRP A 90 11.66 -25.83 2.93
N LEU A 91 10.41 -25.46 3.24
CA LEU A 91 9.56 -26.05 4.26
C LEU A 91 8.19 -26.32 3.64
N PRO A 92 7.94 -27.47 2.99
CA PRO A 92 6.77 -27.69 2.14
C PRO A 92 5.43 -27.51 2.84
N LYS A 93 5.31 -27.93 4.10
CA LYS A 93 4.08 -27.80 4.91
C LYS A 93 3.94 -26.43 5.60
N GLY A 94 4.97 -25.59 5.58
CA GLY A 94 4.97 -24.32 6.29
C GLY A 94 4.16 -23.26 5.56
N GLY A 95 3.39 -22.49 6.32
CA GLY A 95 2.79 -21.23 5.91
C GLY A 95 3.86 -20.15 5.68
N ILE A 96 3.52 -19.08 4.94
CA ILE A 96 4.36 -17.89 4.78
C ILE A 96 3.74 -16.78 5.63
N TRP A 97 4.47 -16.37 6.69
CA TRP A 97 3.96 -15.49 7.71
C TRP A 97 4.83 -14.24 7.86
N ALA A 98 4.23 -13.18 8.41
CA ALA A 98 4.88 -11.96 8.87
C ALA A 98 5.99 -11.47 7.92
N PRO A 99 5.62 -11.04 6.71
CA PRO A 99 6.60 -10.51 5.77
C PRO A 99 7.15 -9.16 6.25
N ASP A 100 8.41 -8.86 5.90
CA ASP A 100 9.00 -7.53 5.99
C ASP A 100 9.53 -7.10 4.62
N ILE A 101 8.98 -6.04 4.07
CA ILE A 101 9.34 -5.50 2.76
C ILE A 101 10.33 -4.37 2.87
N GLN A 102 11.43 -4.44 2.10
CA GLN A 102 12.48 -3.43 2.10
C GLN A 102 12.91 -3.10 0.68
N ARG A 103 13.42 -1.87 0.47
CA ARG A 103 14.02 -1.47 -0.80
C ARG A 103 15.53 -1.32 -0.61
N ILE A 104 16.30 -2.21 -1.23
CA ILE A 104 17.76 -2.28 -1.10
C ILE A 104 18.38 -2.21 -2.51
N GLY A 105 19.22 -1.22 -2.76
CA GLY A 105 19.90 -1.07 -4.06
C GLY A 105 18.94 -0.97 -5.26
N GLY A 106 17.74 -0.38 -5.06
CA GLY A 106 16.74 -0.24 -6.11
C GLY A 106 15.82 -1.44 -6.32
N LYS A 107 16.09 -2.57 -5.69
CA LYS A 107 15.25 -3.78 -5.70
C LYS A 107 14.42 -3.90 -4.43
N TYR A 108 13.35 -4.71 -4.48
CA TYR A 108 12.48 -4.99 -3.35
C TYR A 108 12.82 -6.35 -2.77
N TYR A 109 13.09 -6.41 -1.48
CA TYR A 109 13.43 -7.59 -0.70
C TYR A 109 12.27 -7.87 0.24
N LEU A 110 11.70 -9.05 0.12
CA LEU A 110 10.65 -9.55 1.02
C LEU A 110 11.27 -10.62 1.91
N TYR A 111 11.60 -10.25 3.15
CA TYR A 111 11.94 -11.22 4.18
C TYR A 111 10.65 -11.83 4.70
N TYR A 112 10.61 -13.12 4.94
CA TYR A 112 9.40 -13.81 5.35
C TYR A 112 9.70 -14.96 6.31
N SER A 113 8.78 -15.22 7.22
CA SER A 113 8.79 -16.42 8.05
C SER A 113 8.19 -17.58 7.28
N LYS A 114 8.73 -18.77 7.50
CA LYS A 114 8.09 -20.01 7.08
C LYS A 114 8.03 -20.95 8.26
N SER A 115 6.81 -21.34 8.66
CA SER A 115 6.60 -22.15 9.87
C SER A 115 5.33 -22.97 9.76
N VAL A 116 5.17 -23.92 10.69
CA VAL A 116 3.94 -24.69 10.96
C VAL A 116 3.47 -24.32 12.35
N TRP A 117 2.17 -24.17 12.54
CA TRP A 117 1.61 -23.88 13.84
C TRP A 117 2.03 -24.94 14.87
N GLY A 118 2.64 -24.52 15.96
CA GLY A 118 3.22 -25.41 16.99
C GLY A 118 4.58 -26.02 16.62
N GLY A 119 5.10 -25.76 15.41
CA GLY A 119 6.38 -26.29 14.93
C GLY A 119 7.56 -25.33 15.13
N GLU A 120 7.77 -24.84 16.35
CA GLU A 120 8.72 -23.76 16.66
C GLU A 120 10.19 -24.08 16.29
N TRP A 121 10.58 -25.35 16.30
CA TRP A 121 11.92 -25.78 15.85
C TRP A 121 12.00 -25.98 14.32
N ASP A 122 10.85 -26.10 13.63
CA ASP A 122 10.77 -26.19 12.19
C ASP A 122 10.52 -24.82 11.51
N ALA A 123 10.52 -23.75 12.31
CA ALA A 123 10.44 -22.38 11.83
C ALA A 123 11.75 -21.92 11.19
N GLY A 124 11.66 -20.91 10.33
CA GLY A 124 12.83 -20.28 9.73
C GLY A 124 12.47 -19.03 8.93
N ILE A 125 13.50 -18.33 8.48
CA ILE A 125 13.36 -17.11 7.70
C ILE A 125 13.95 -17.31 6.30
N GLY A 126 13.21 -16.88 5.30
CA GLY A 126 13.63 -16.81 3.90
C GLY A 126 13.60 -15.38 3.39
N VAL A 127 14.13 -15.20 2.18
CA VAL A 127 14.11 -13.91 1.49
C VAL A 127 13.77 -14.11 0.03
N ALA A 128 12.95 -13.23 -0.53
CA ALA A 128 12.65 -13.18 -1.96
C ALA A 128 12.91 -11.77 -2.51
N VAL A 129 13.23 -11.66 -3.79
CA VAL A 129 13.64 -10.39 -4.41
C VAL A 129 12.83 -10.13 -5.68
N SER A 130 12.43 -8.87 -5.87
CA SER A 130 11.76 -8.38 -7.08
C SER A 130 12.35 -7.07 -7.57
N ASN A 131 12.15 -6.77 -8.86
CA ASN A 131 12.49 -5.45 -9.43
C ASN A 131 11.38 -4.43 -9.20
N GLY A 132 10.15 -4.87 -8.91
CA GLY A 132 8.99 -4.00 -8.65
C GLY A 132 8.29 -4.36 -7.35
N PRO A 133 7.56 -3.40 -6.74
CA PRO A 133 6.88 -3.64 -5.46
C PRO A 133 5.69 -4.61 -5.59
N ALA A 134 5.04 -4.68 -6.74
CA ALA A 134 3.95 -5.65 -6.98
C ALA A 134 4.45 -7.05 -7.38
N GLY A 135 5.75 -7.28 -7.37
CA GLY A 135 6.34 -8.55 -7.82
C GLY A 135 6.59 -8.59 -9.33
N PRO A 136 6.76 -9.79 -9.94
CA PRO A 136 6.83 -11.08 -9.24
C PRO A 136 8.10 -11.20 -8.37
N PHE A 137 7.96 -11.82 -7.20
CA PHE A 137 9.10 -12.11 -6.33
C PHE A 137 9.73 -13.45 -6.67
N THR A 138 11.06 -13.47 -6.71
CA THR A 138 11.86 -14.68 -6.88
C THR A 138 12.42 -15.09 -5.52
N ASP A 139 12.04 -16.28 -5.04
CA ASP A 139 12.57 -16.85 -3.80
C ASP A 139 14.09 -17.06 -3.91
N ARG A 140 14.83 -16.59 -2.92
CA ARG A 140 16.28 -16.79 -2.77
C ARG A 140 16.60 -17.90 -1.77
N GLY A 141 15.57 -18.52 -1.21
CA GLY A 141 15.67 -19.65 -0.30
C GLY A 141 15.70 -19.29 1.16
N CYS A 142 15.95 -20.30 1.98
CA CYS A 142 16.07 -20.19 3.43
C CYS A 142 17.37 -19.50 3.81
N MET A 143 17.29 -18.47 4.62
CA MET A 143 18.48 -17.84 5.24
C MET A 143 18.99 -18.64 6.41
N PHE A 144 18.10 -19.10 7.27
CA PHE A 144 18.34 -20.02 8.40
C PHE A 144 17.04 -20.56 8.97
N THR A 145 17.13 -21.69 9.64
CA THR A 145 16.04 -22.27 10.45
C THR A 145 16.35 -22.15 11.95
N SER A 146 15.32 -22.32 12.78
CA SER A 146 15.47 -22.39 14.25
C SER A 146 16.52 -23.42 14.68
N LYS A 147 16.53 -24.60 14.05
CA LYS A 147 17.52 -25.66 14.30
C LYS A 147 18.95 -25.24 13.95
N GLN A 148 19.14 -24.56 12.80
CA GLN A 148 20.46 -24.13 12.34
C GLN A 148 21.07 -23.02 13.19
N ILE A 149 20.24 -22.06 13.65
CA ILE A 149 20.71 -20.93 14.42
C ILE A 149 20.68 -21.19 15.94
N GLY A 150 20.04 -22.29 16.36
CA GLY A 150 19.93 -22.69 17.77
C GLY A 150 18.99 -21.83 18.61
N ILE A 151 18.01 -21.18 17.97
CA ILE A 151 17.01 -20.32 18.61
C ILE A 151 15.62 -20.82 18.21
N GLN A 152 14.78 -21.08 19.20
CA GLN A 152 13.42 -21.57 19.01
C GLN A 152 12.53 -20.47 18.43
N ASN A 153 11.61 -20.83 17.55
CA ASN A 153 10.62 -19.95 16.93
C ASN A 153 11.21 -18.73 16.23
N CYS A 154 12.16 -18.95 15.31
CA CYS A 154 12.77 -17.91 14.47
C CYS A 154 11.80 -17.48 13.38
N ILE A 155 10.88 -16.56 13.72
CA ILE A 155 9.91 -15.93 12.84
C ILE A 155 9.94 -14.41 13.00
N ASP A 156 9.06 -13.70 12.30
CA ASP A 156 8.86 -12.26 12.37
C ASP A 156 10.13 -11.46 12.04
N PRO A 157 10.65 -11.61 10.80
CA PRO A 157 11.84 -10.89 10.40
C PRO A 157 11.58 -9.38 10.31
N PHE A 158 12.54 -8.61 10.78
CA PHE A 158 12.61 -7.17 10.58
C PHE A 158 14.03 -6.77 10.15
N TYR A 159 14.14 -6.11 9.00
CA TYR A 159 15.39 -5.64 8.46
C TYR A 159 15.67 -4.17 8.80
N ILE A 160 16.92 -3.82 9.07
CA ILE A 160 17.35 -2.44 9.24
C ILE A 160 18.80 -2.25 8.78
N GLU A 161 19.09 -1.08 8.19
CA GLU A 161 20.47 -0.61 7.97
C GLU A 161 20.86 0.38 9.06
N ASP A 162 22.03 0.16 9.65
CA ASP A 162 22.61 1.08 10.64
C ASP A 162 24.14 1.12 10.52
N GLY A 163 24.71 2.33 10.47
CA GLY A 163 26.13 2.52 10.34
C GLY A 163 26.75 1.85 9.10
N GLY A 164 26.03 1.76 7.99
CA GLY A 164 26.48 1.13 6.75
C GLY A 164 26.46 -0.40 6.78
N LYS A 165 25.90 -1.00 7.82
CA LYS A 165 25.73 -2.44 7.98
C LYS A 165 24.26 -2.81 7.92
N LYS A 166 23.99 -4.04 7.50
CA LYS A 166 22.64 -4.63 7.39
C LYS A 166 22.42 -5.59 8.54
N TYR A 167 21.24 -5.53 9.13
CA TYR A 167 20.86 -6.38 10.26
C TYR A 167 19.47 -6.94 10.04
N LEU A 168 19.25 -8.16 10.54
CA LEU A 168 17.95 -8.80 10.64
C LEU A 168 17.63 -9.08 12.09
N PHE A 169 16.48 -8.59 12.55
CA PHE A 169 15.92 -8.91 13.86
C PHE A 169 14.80 -9.91 13.69
N PHE A 170 14.63 -10.81 14.67
CA PHE A 170 13.64 -11.90 14.59
C PHE A 170 13.42 -12.52 15.97
N GLY A 171 12.36 -13.31 16.10
CA GLY A 171 12.03 -14.10 17.26
C GLY A 171 10.62 -13.89 17.78
N SER A 172 10.07 -14.89 18.44
CA SER A 172 8.73 -14.91 18.98
C SER A 172 8.72 -15.68 20.29
N PHE A 173 8.34 -15.03 21.38
CA PHE A 173 8.18 -15.54 22.77
C PHE A 173 9.32 -16.37 23.36
N HIS A 174 10.45 -16.53 22.66
CA HIS A 174 11.71 -17.12 23.14
C HIS A 174 12.84 -16.10 23.23
N GLY A 175 12.50 -14.84 23.03
CA GLY A 175 13.36 -13.66 22.97
C GLY A 175 13.50 -13.12 21.56
N ILE A 176 13.85 -11.85 21.50
CA ILE A 176 14.15 -11.15 20.24
C ILE A 176 15.65 -11.09 20.06
N TYR A 177 16.12 -11.45 18.88
CA TYR A 177 17.53 -11.49 18.50
C TYR A 177 17.79 -10.66 17.25
N GLY A 178 18.97 -10.08 17.17
CA GLY A 178 19.46 -9.40 15.96
C GLY A 178 20.77 -10.01 15.50
N VAL A 179 20.97 -10.12 14.18
CA VAL A 179 22.17 -10.67 13.56
C VAL A 179 22.61 -9.79 12.37
N GLU A 180 23.92 -9.66 12.16
CA GLU A 180 24.47 -8.94 10.99
C GLU A 180 24.31 -9.78 9.72
N LEU A 181 23.82 -9.15 8.65
CA LEU A 181 23.71 -9.78 7.34
C LEU A 181 24.94 -9.51 6.47
N SER A 182 25.10 -10.29 5.41
CA SER A 182 26.02 -10.05 4.31
C SER A 182 25.70 -8.73 3.58
N ALA A 183 26.64 -8.21 2.82
CA ALA A 183 26.50 -6.92 2.13
C ALA A 183 25.33 -6.90 1.13
N ASP A 184 24.98 -8.06 0.55
CA ASP A 184 23.84 -8.20 -0.37
C ASP A 184 22.49 -8.35 0.36
N GLY A 185 22.48 -8.54 1.68
CA GLY A 185 21.28 -8.71 2.49
C GLY A 185 20.59 -10.09 2.35
N LEU A 186 21.21 -11.04 1.65
CA LEU A 186 20.58 -12.33 1.34
C LEU A 186 20.97 -13.44 2.33
N HIS A 187 22.00 -13.26 3.14
CA HIS A 187 22.53 -14.27 4.04
C HIS A 187 22.92 -13.67 5.40
N VAL A 188 22.98 -14.51 6.41
CA VAL A 188 23.66 -14.15 7.65
C VAL A 188 25.16 -14.00 7.33
N LYS A 189 25.78 -12.92 7.79
CA LYS A 189 27.21 -12.68 7.60
C LYS A 189 28.02 -13.80 8.25
N GLN A 190 29.03 -14.29 7.54
CA GLN A 190 29.91 -15.34 8.05
C GLN A 190 30.51 -14.97 9.40
N GLY A 191 30.37 -15.85 10.39
CA GLY A 191 30.85 -15.65 11.74
C GLY A 191 30.01 -14.74 12.63
N ALA A 192 28.95 -14.09 12.09
CA ALA A 192 28.03 -13.32 12.90
C ALA A 192 27.21 -14.23 13.82
N LYS A 193 27.04 -13.79 15.07
CA LYS A 193 26.25 -14.50 16.07
C LYS A 193 25.03 -13.67 16.46
N PRO A 194 23.85 -14.29 16.58
CA PRO A 194 22.67 -13.61 17.09
C PRO A 194 22.89 -13.05 18.48
N ARG A 195 22.43 -11.82 18.71
CA ARG A 195 22.47 -11.16 20.01
C ARG A 195 21.06 -10.87 20.49
N LYS A 196 20.72 -11.32 21.71
CA LYS A 196 19.41 -11.10 22.32
C LYS A 196 19.25 -9.64 22.75
N ILE A 197 18.10 -9.02 22.41
CA ILE A 197 17.79 -7.61 22.71
C ILE A 197 16.53 -7.43 23.56
N ALA A 198 15.62 -8.41 23.57
CA ALA A 198 14.44 -8.40 24.42
C ALA A 198 14.16 -9.79 24.99
N GLY A 199 13.36 -9.83 26.07
CA GLY A 199 12.98 -11.05 26.77
C GLY A 199 11.95 -11.89 26.00
N THR A 200 11.23 -12.74 26.72
CA THR A 200 10.35 -13.76 26.16
C THR A 200 8.87 -13.33 26.08
N PHE A 201 8.59 -12.06 26.32
CA PHE A 201 7.22 -11.54 26.41
C PHE A 201 6.61 -11.13 25.06
N MET A 202 7.44 -11.04 23.99
CA MET A 202 7.04 -10.40 22.75
C MET A 202 7.49 -11.15 21.49
N GLU A 203 6.86 -10.76 20.38
CA GLU A 203 7.20 -11.06 18.99
C GLU A 203 6.99 -9.80 18.12
N ALA A 204 6.97 -9.93 16.80
CA ALA A 204 6.62 -8.85 15.87
C ALA A 204 7.54 -7.63 15.99
N THR A 205 8.82 -7.85 15.81
CA THR A 205 9.84 -6.81 16.01
C THR A 205 9.78 -5.73 14.91
N TYR A 206 9.77 -4.48 15.35
CA TYR A 206 10.05 -3.32 14.52
C TYR A 206 10.92 -2.31 15.27
N ILE A 207 11.94 -1.73 14.63
CA ILE A 207 12.81 -0.73 15.25
C ILE A 207 12.78 0.58 14.46
N ARG A 208 12.46 1.69 15.14
CA ARG A 208 12.47 3.05 14.58
C ARG A 208 13.57 3.89 15.22
N ARG A 209 14.44 4.48 14.40
CA ARG A 209 15.38 5.50 14.87
C ARG A 209 14.72 6.87 14.85
N ARG A 210 14.69 7.57 16.01
CA ARG A 210 14.14 8.93 16.13
C ARG A 210 14.77 9.68 17.31
N GLY A 211 15.12 10.96 17.13
CA GLY A 211 15.61 11.82 18.22
C GLY A 211 16.84 11.27 18.95
N GLY A 212 17.72 10.55 18.26
CA GLY A 212 18.92 9.95 18.84
C GLY A 212 18.66 8.68 19.68
N TYR A 213 17.45 8.11 19.57
CA TYR A 213 17.07 6.81 20.16
C TYR A 213 16.66 5.82 19.09
N TYR A 214 16.80 4.53 19.41
CA TYR A 214 16.13 3.41 18.76
C TYR A 214 14.93 3.00 19.61
N TYR A 215 13.76 2.98 19.01
CA TYR A 215 12.53 2.51 19.64
C TYR A 215 12.23 1.11 19.12
N LEU A 216 12.22 0.14 20.00
CA LEU A 216 11.84 -1.24 19.71
C LEU A 216 10.37 -1.41 20.01
N PHE A 217 9.59 -1.61 18.95
CA PHE A 217 8.19 -2.00 19.00
C PHE A 217 8.11 -3.53 18.91
N GLY A 218 7.08 -4.09 19.48
CA GLY A 218 6.75 -5.49 19.38
C GLY A 218 5.37 -5.73 19.95
N SER A 219 4.96 -6.99 20.04
CA SER A 219 3.62 -7.33 20.49
C SER A 219 3.66 -8.42 21.54
N ALA A 220 2.88 -8.24 22.60
CA ALA A 220 2.75 -9.17 23.73
C ALA A 220 1.32 -9.69 23.85
N GLY A 221 1.15 -10.87 24.44
CA GLY A 221 -0.16 -11.53 24.59
C GLY A 221 -0.44 -12.50 23.44
N THR A 222 -1.71 -12.90 23.27
CA THR A 222 -2.13 -13.89 22.27
C THR A 222 -2.73 -13.21 21.05
N CYS A 223 -2.19 -13.51 19.84
CA CYS A 223 -2.58 -12.86 18.59
C CYS A 223 -3.84 -13.43 17.93
N CYS A 224 -4.14 -14.71 18.17
CA CYS A 224 -4.87 -15.52 17.19
C CYS A 224 -6.10 -16.23 17.79
N GLU A 225 -6.68 -15.69 18.85
CA GLU A 225 -7.79 -16.28 19.60
C GLU A 225 -9.14 -15.56 19.39
N GLY A 226 -9.29 -14.83 18.28
CA GLY A 226 -10.51 -14.10 17.98
C GLY A 226 -10.88 -13.12 19.10
N ALA A 227 -12.11 -13.20 19.59
CA ALA A 227 -12.60 -12.33 20.67
C ALA A 227 -11.81 -12.45 21.98
N ARG A 228 -11.09 -13.55 22.20
CA ARG A 228 -10.27 -13.78 23.40
C ARG A 228 -8.85 -13.29 23.28
N SER A 229 -8.44 -12.80 22.13
CA SER A 229 -7.07 -12.31 21.90
C SER A 229 -6.72 -11.19 22.87
N THR A 230 -5.54 -11.32 23.48
CA THR A 230 -4.98 -10.36 24.45
C THR A 230 -3.80 -9.59 23.90
N TYR A 231 -3.58 -9.67 22.57
CA TYR A 231 -2.48 -9.02 21.88
C TYR A 231 -2.49 -7.52 22.11
N ARG A 232 -1.31 -6.91 22.17
CA ARG A 232 -1.11 -5.47 22.38
C ARG A 232 0.25 -5.06 21.86
N VAL A 233 0.34 -3.86 21.30
CA VAL A 233 1.62 -3.28 20.87
C VAL A 233 2.37 -2.76 22.08
N THR A 234 3.64 -3.11 22.17
CA THR A 234 4.56 -2.69 23.24
C THR A 234 5.70 -1.85 22.66
N VAL A 235 6.37 -1.07 23.51
CA VAL A 235 7.53 -0.28 23.11
C VAL A 235 8.56 -0.14 24.24
N GLY A 236 9.84 -0.09 23.84
CA GLY A 236 10.95 0.33 24.66
C GLY A 236 11.95 1.13 23.84
N ARG A 237 12.91 1.81 24.48
CA ARG A 237 13.91 2.58 23.73
C ARG A 237 15.33 2.35 24.21
N SER A 238 16.30 2.62 23.34
CA SER A 238 17.73 2.52 23.60
C SER A 238 18.52 3.60 22.86
N LYS A 239 19.72 3.90 23.32
CA LYS A 239 20.70 4.73 22.59
C LYS A 239 21.50 3.91 21.56
N SER A 240 21.42 2.59 21.59
CA SER A 240 22.11 1.67 20.69
C SER A 240 21.11 0.72 20.02
N LEU A 241 21.36 0.36 18.75
CA LEU A 241 20.54 -0.58 17.99
C LEU A 241 20.38 -1.94 18.71
N PHE A 242 21.43 -2.39 19.37
CA PHE A 242 21.44 -3.66 20.11
C PHE A 242 21.14 -3.53 21.60
N GLY A 243 20.59 -2.40 22.01
CA GLY A 243 20.18 -2.19 23.40
C GLY A 243 21.30 -1.75 24.34
N PRO A 244 21.09 -1.77 25.68
CA PRO A 244 19.85 -2.27 26.30
C PRO A 244 18.64 -1.38 26.00
N TYR A 245 17.53 -2.00 25.63
CA TYR A 245 16.24 -1.33 25.54
C TYR A 245 15.58 -1.26 26.91
N VAL A 246 14.98 -0.12 27.24
CA VAL A 246 14.32 0.11 28.52
C VAL A 246 12.93 0.73 28.34
N ASP A 247 12.07 0.53 29.33
CA ASP A 247 10.78 1.21 29.46
C ASP A 247 10.95 2.65 29.99
N LYS A 248 9.84 3.37 30.25
CA LYS A 248 9.85 4.73 30.79
C LYS A 248 10.50 4.85 32.16
N TYR A 249 10.57 3.76 32.92
CA TYR A 249 11.13 3.70 34.27
C TYR A 249 12.59 3.21 34.27
N GLY A 250 13.20 2.98 33.10
CA GLY A 250 14.58 2.47 32.98
C GLY A 250 14.72 0.96 33.18
N ARG A 251 13.62 0.21 33.25
CA ARG A 251 13.62 -1.25 33.42
C ARG A 251 13.83 -1.92 32.06
N ARG A 252 14.65 -2.98 32.01
CA ARG A 252 15.08 -3.58 30.73
C ARG A 252 14.02 -4.49 30.12
N LEU A 253 13.87 -4.39 28.77
CA LEU A 253 13.05 -5.31 28.00
C LEU A 253 13.59 -6.75 28.03
N LEU A 254 14.90 -6.93 28.26
CA LEU A 254 15.50 -8.24 28.49
C LEU A 254 14.92 -8.96 29.71
N ASP A 255 14.46 -8.20 30.71
CA ASP A 255 13.84 -8.68 31.94
C ASP A 255 12.31 -8.68 31.86
N ASN A 256 11.76 -8.65 30.65
CA ASN A 256 10.31 -8.65 30.36
C ASN A 256 9.56 -7.39 30.86
N HIS A 257 10.22 -6.24 30.99
CA HIS A 257 9.59 -4.96 31.24
C HIS A 257 9.37 -4.20 29.93
N TYR A 258 8.22 -3.56 29.77
CA TYR A 258 7.86 -2.82 28.57
C TYR A 258 6.78 -1.77 28.83
N GLU A 259 6.62 -0.80 27.94
CA GLU A 259 5.46 0.08 27.89
C GLU A 259 4.41 -0.50 26.93
N VAL A 260 3.14 -0.40 27.29
CA VAL A 260 2.04 -0.66 26.35
C VAL A 260 1.79 0.62 25.54
N LEU A 261 1.89 0.52 24.22
CA LEU A 261 1.57 1.61 23.31
C LEU A 261 0.10 1.57 22.90
N LEU A 262 -0.43 0.38 22.60
CA LEU A 262 -1.80 0.17 22.16
C LEU A 262 -2.30 -1.17 22.68
N GLY A 263 -3.49 -1.19 23.25
CA GLY A 263 -4.20 -2.37 23.71
C GLY A 263 -5.62 -2.45 23.14
N LYS A 264 -6.39 -3.42 23.60
CA LYS A 264 -7.80 -3.57 23.19
C LYS A 264 -8.61 -2.33 23.55
N SER A 265 -9.59 -2.01 22.73
CA SER A 265 -10.59 -0.97 22.96
C SER A 265 -12.00 -1.49 22.65
N ASP A 266 -13.00 -0.61 22.75
CA ASP A 266 -14.37 -0.92 22.32
C ASP A 266 -14.48 -1.24 20.81
N ASN A 267 -13.46 -0.90 20.03
CA ASN A 267 -13.45 -1.07 18.57
C ASN A 267 -12.62 -2.27 18.11
N VAL A 268 -11.50 -2.53 18.79
CA VAL A 268 -10.52 -3.55 18.39
C VAL A 268 -10.18 -4.48 19.54
N LEU A 269 -10.07 -5.76 19.22
CA LEU A 269 -9.60 -6.81 20.13
C LEU A 269 -8.26 -7.34 19.61
N GLY A 270 -7.32 -7.52 20.53
CA GLY A 270 -5.99 -8.04 20.21
C GLY A 270 -5.24 -7.24 19.14
N PRO A 271 -5.11 -5.89 19.25
CA PRO A 271 -4.31 -5.11 18.30
C PRO A 271 -2.83 -5.41 18.48
N GLY A 272 -2.13 -5.70 17.38
CA GLY A 272 -0.72 -6.02 17.44
C GLY A 272 -0.08 -6.19 16.06
N HIS A 273 1.15 -6.70 16.07
CA HIS A 273 2.00 -6.90 14.91
C HIS A 273 2.00 -5.69 13.99
N ASN A 274 2.52 -4.59 14.50
CA ASN A 274 2.56 -3.35 13.73
C ASN A 274 3.59 -3.41 12.60
N ALA A 275 3.23 -2.85 11.46
CA ALA A 275 4.16 -2.52 10.39
C ALA A 275 5.16 -1.45 10.81
N GLY A 276 6.18 -1.24 10.01
CA GLY A 276 7.04 -0.08 10.10
C GLY A 276 6.22 1.21 10.02
N LEU A 277 6.60 2.22 10.81
CA LEU A 277 5.93 3.53 10.77
C LEU A 277 6.15 4.19 9.41
N ILE A 278 5.08 4.62 8.78
CA ILE A 278 5.11 5.43 7.56
C ILE A 278 4.98 6.91 7.95
N THR A 279 5.95 7.71 7.53
CA THR A 279 5.88 9.16 7.68
C THR A 279 5.20 9.76 6.47
N ASP A 280 4.13 10.53 6.68
CA ASP A 280 3.43 11.26 5.62
C ASP A 280 4.22 12.49 5.15
N ASP A 281 3.75 13.15 4.10
CA ASP A 281 4.44 14.31 3.52
C ASP A 281 4.29 15.62 4.35
N ALA A 282 3.52 15.56 5.45
CA ALA A 282 3.46 16.61 6.48
C ALA A 282 4.35 16.30 7.69
N GLY A 283 5.07 15.15 7.68
CA GLY A 283 5.98 14.74 8.74
C GLY A 283 5.29 14.01 9.91
N ASN A 284 4.06 13.55 9.74
CA ASN A 284 3.36 12.74 10.74
C ASN A 284 3.66 11.27 10.56
N ASP A 285 3.92 10.56 11.64
CA ASP A 285 4.09 9.12 11.64
C ASP A 285 2.75 8.40 11.81
N TYR A 286 2.52 7.38 10.99
CA TYR A 286 1.35 6.51 11.03
C TYR A 286 1.76 5.06 11.21
N MET A 287 0.99 4.31 11.99
CA MET A 287 1.20 2.91 12.31
C MET A 287 0.06 2.07 11.76
N PHE A 288 0.38 1.12 10.90
CA PHE A 288 -0.51 0.03 10.51
C PHE A 288 -0.30 -1.14 11.46
N TYR A 289 -1.37 -1.81 11.82
CA TYR A 289 -1.33 -3.01 12.66
C TYR A 289 -2.57 -3.85 12.41
N HIS A 290 -2.56 -5.10 12.81
CA HIS A 290 -3.77 -5.91 12.72
C HIS A 290 -4.54 -5.95 14.05
N GLY A 291 -5.81 -6.30 13.97
CA GLY A 291 -6.67 -6.58 15.12
C GLY A 291 -8.04 -7.09 14.67
N PHE A 292 -8.75 -7.72 15.58
CA PHE A 292 -10.12 -8.16 15.32
C PHE A 292 -11.11 -7.02 15.55
N LYS A 293 -12.12 -6.89 14.69
CA LYS A 293 -13.23 -5.96 14.96
C LYS A 293 -14.02 -6.44 16.17
N ALA A 294 -14.20 -5.60 17.19
CA ALA A 294 -15.02 -5.96 18.36
C ALA A 294 -16.47 -6.28 17.99
N SER A 295 -16.99 -5.63 16.94
CA SER A 295 -18.34 -5.85 16.41
C SER A 295 -18.49 -7.16 15.60
N ASN A 296 -17.39 -7.71 15.08
CA ASN A 296 -17.38 -8.95 14.30
C ASN A 296 -15.98 -9.60 14.33
N PRO A 297 -15.61 -10.29 15.40
CA PRO A 297 -14.29 -10.93 15.53
C PRO A 297 -14.05 -12.05 14.49
N ASP A 298 -15.11 -12.65 13.97
CA ASP A 298 -15.03 -13.75 12.99
C ASP A 298 -14.59 -13.27 11.58
N ALA A 299 -14.59 -11.96 11.33
CA ALA A 299 -14.04 -11.39 10.09
C ALA A 299 -12.52 -11.56 9.92
N GLY A 300 -11.83 -12.09 10.95
CA GLY A 300 -10.39 -12.26 10.95
C GLY A 300 -9.64 -11.01 11.42
N ARG A 301 -8.32 -11.02 11.26
CA ARG A 301 -7.42 -9.94 11.68
C ARG A 301 -7.32 -8.88 10.57
N VAL A 302 -8.14 -7.84 10.66
CA VAL A 302 -8.20 -6.73 9.70
C VAL A 302 -7.14 -5.68 9.98
N VAL A 303 -6.85 -4.78 9.01
CA VAL A 303 -5.80 -3.78 9.14
C VAL A 303 -6.35 -2.45 9.62
N TRP A 304 -5.73 -1.93 10.67
CA TRP A 304 -6.03 -0.65 11.30
C TRP A 304 -4.91 0.36 11.03
N LEU A 305 -5.25 1.64 11.09
CA LEU A 305 -4.32 2.75 10.90
C LEU A 305 -4.51 3.77 12.01
N ASP A 306 -3.43 4.15 12.69
CA ASP A 306 -3.45 5.22 13.67
C ASP A 306 -2.23 6.13 13.57
N ARG A 307 -2.45 7.42 13.87
CA ARG A 307 -1.38 8.41 13.93
C ARG A 307 -0.61 8.27 15.25
N ILE A 308 0.72 8.32 15.16
CA ILE A 308 1.64 8.28 16.31
C ILE A 308 2.07 9.71 16.66
N ASN A 309 1.86 10.08 17.91
CA ASN A 309 2.39 11.30 18.51
C ASN A 309 3.67 11.00 19.28
N TRP A 310 4.58 11.97 19.30
CA TRP A 310 5.88 11.87 19.97
C TRP A 310 6.00 12.94 21.05
N ALA A 311 5.27 12.77 22.15
CA ALA A 311 5.33 13.68 23.29
C ALA A 311 6.33 13.19 24.34
N GLY A 312 7.14 14.11 24.90
CA GLY A 312 8.13 13.74 25.94
C GLY A 312 9.16 12.70 25.51
N GLY A 313 9.38 12.54 24.18
CA GLY A 313 10.33 11.56 23.64
C GLY A 313 9.85 10.11 23.71
N TRP A 314 8.54 9.88 23.80
CA TRP A 314 7.90 8.56 23.73
C TRP A 314 6.75 8.57 22.73
N PRO A 315 6.53 7.47 21.99
CA PRO A 315 5.37 7.37 21.11
C PRO A 315 4.08 7.18 21.93
N SER A 316 3.00 7.71 21.40
CA SER A 316 1.63 7.42 21.87
C SER A 316 0.68 7.45 20.69
N VAL A 317 -0.35 6.61 20.72
CA VAL A 317 -1.48 6.72 19.79
C VAL A 317 -2.38 7.86 20.28
N MET A 318 -2.98 8.62 19.38
CA MET A 318 -3.90 9.69 19.72
C MET A 318 -5.10 9.12 20.51
N GLY A 319 -5.34 9.64 21.72
CA GLY A 319 -6.39 9.11 22.61
C GLY A 319 -6.03 7.84 23.36
N ASN A 320 -4.81 7.29 23.18
CA ASN A 320 -4.34 6.01 23.73
C ASN A 320 -5.18 4.78 23.33
N GLU A 321 -6.01 4.91 22.33
CA GLU A 321 -6.92 3.88 21.84
C GLU A 321 -6.95 3.88 20.31
N THR A 322 -7.36 2.75 19.73
CA THR A 322 -7.63 2.65 18.30
C THR A 322 -8.72 3.62 17.89
N SER A 323 -8.44 4.45 16.90
CA SER A 323 -9.43 5.40 16.39
C SER A 323 -10.49 4.70 15.51
N LYS A 324 -11.76 5.09 15.65
CA LYS A 324 -12.81 4.74 14.65
C LYS A 324 -12.59 5.51 13.36
N THR A 325 -12.23 6.80 13.52
CA THR A 325 -11.95 7.73 12.43
C THR A 325 -10.73 8.55 12.80
N GLY A 326 -9.94 8.91 11.82
CA GLY A 326 -8.76 9.74 12.03
C GLY A 326 -8.59 10.77 10.93
N THR A 327 -7.67 11.71 11.14
CA THR A 327 -7.20 12.61 10.09
C THR A 327 -6.39 11.80 9.08
N ALA A 328 -6.79 11.87 7.82
CA ALA A 328 -6.08 11.16 6.74
C ALA A 328 -4.62 11.63 6.62
N PRO A 329 -3.69 10.72 6.33
CA PRO A 329 -2.31 11.08 6.03
C PRO A 329 -2.24 12.11 4.91
N THR A 330 -1.37 13.09 5.05
CA THR A 330 -1.06 14.03 3.97
C THR A 330 -0.11 13.35 3.00
N VAL A 331 -0.64 12.88 1.88
CA VAL A 331 0.19 12.34 0.80
C VAL A 331 0.17 13.34 -0.33
N LYS A 332 1.28 14.05 -0.51
CA LYS A 332 1.51 14.80 -1.75
C LYS A 332 1.62 13.73 -2.82
N SER A 333 0.78 13.84 -3.84
CA SER A 333 0.87 12.93 -4.97
C SER A 333 2.34 12.82 -5.37
N GLY A 334 2.96 11.69 -5.04
CA GLY A 334 4.31 11.37 -5.51
C GLY A 334 4.28 11.52 -7.01
N ASN A 335 5.38 11.58 -7.67
CA ASN A 335 5.61 11.94 -9.08
C ASN A 335 4.58 11.37 -10.10
N ARG A 336 3.26 11.46 -9.76
CA ARG A 336 2.12 11.12 -10.64
C ARG A 336 2.05 12.03 -11.85
N GLY A 337 2.95 13.03 -11.89
CA GLY A 337 2.79 14.15 -12.77
C GLY A 337 1.72 15.11 -12.23
N MET A 338 1.61 16.27 -12.82
CA MET A 338 0.52 17.20 -12.53
C MET A 338 -0.77 16.56 -13.05
N ALA A 339 -1.82 16.51 -12.22
CA ALA A 339 -3.12 16.03 -12.66
C ALA A 339 -3.60 16.81 -13.88
N THR A 340 -4.17 16.12 -14.84
CA THR A 340 -4.86 16.72 -15.96
C THR A 340 -6.10 17.48 -15.48
N ARG A 341 -6.73 18.27 -16.33
CA ARG A 341 -7.97 18.97 -15.97
C ARG A 341 -9.15 18.03 -15.72
N SER A 342 -9.09 16.82 -16.28
CA SER A 342 -10.03 15.73 -15.99
C SER A 342 -9.74 14.99 -14.69
N GLY A 343 -8.63 15.30 -13.98
CA GLY A 343 -8.23 14.64 -12.75
C GLY A 343 -7.42 13.35 -12.97
N LEU A 344 -7.09 13.02 -14.21
CA LEU A 344 -6.24 11.88 -14.54
C LEU A 344 -4.78 12.18 -14.21
N TYR A 345 -4.04 11.17 -13.82
CA TYR A 345 -2.60 11.27 -13.54
C TYR A 345 -1.81 10.51 -14.61
N PRO A 346 -0.84 11.15 -15.31
CA PRO A 346 -0.05 10.49 -16.36
C PRO A 346 0.58 9.17 -15.92
N ASN A 347 1.10 9.11 -14.71
CA ASN A 347 1.78 7.90 -14.23
C ASN A 347 0.84 6.72 -13.95
N ASP A 348 -0.46 6.94 -13.79
CA ASP A 348 -1.44 5.86 -13.67
C ASP A 348 -1.68 5.14 -15.02
N PHE A 349 -1.14 5.71 -16.10
CA PHE A 349 -1.16 5.14 -17.44
C PHE A 349 0.20 4.58 -17.88
N GLU A 350 1.21 4.58 -17.01
CA GLU A 350 2.53 4.03 -17.28
C GLU A 350 2.64 2.59 -16.79
N ALA A 351 2.64 1.64 -17.72
CA ALA A 351 2.85 0.22 -17.44
C ALA A 351 3.54 -0.47 -18.62
N ASN A 352 3.97 -1.70 -18.42
CA ASN A 352 4.36 -2.59 -19.51
C ASN A 352 3.18 -3.51 -19.82
N VAL A 353 2.58 -3.33 -20.98
CA VAL A 353 1.46 -4.16 -21.46
C VAL A 353 1.90 -4.86 -22.75
N GLY A 354 1.93 -6.18 -22.72
CA GLY A 354 2.35 -6.98 -23.87
C GLY A 354 3.80 -6.73 -24.35
N GLY A 355 4.69 -6.33 -23.42
CA GLY A 355 6.10 -6.03 -23.74
C GLY A 355 6.37 -4.59 -24.18
N LYS A 356 5.32 -3.75 -24.32
CA LYS A 356 5.43 -2.34 -24.72
C LYS A 356 4.99 -1.41 -23.59
N ARG A 357 5.62 -0.23 -23.51
CA ARG A 357 5.30 0.77 -22.50
C ARG A 357 4.10 1.61 -22.90
N THR A 358 3.17 1.78 -21.95
CA THR A 358 1.98 2.63 -22.12
C THR A 358 2.19 3.99 -21.48
N HIS A 359 1.48 5.02 -22.00
CA HIS A 359 1.55 6.39 -21.53
C HIS A 359 0.20 7.11 -21.67
N LEU A 360 0.03 8.22 -20.92
CA LEU A 360 -1.03 9.20 -21.13
C LEU A 360 -0.45 10.44 -21.80
N TYR A 361 -1.05 10.84 -22.92
CA TYR A 361 -0.71 12.07 -23.64
C TYR A 361 -1.80 13.10 -23.41
N THR A 362 -1.43 14.32 -23.06
CA THR A 362 -2.36 15.42 -22.80
C THR A 362 -2.16 16.52 -23.83
N LEU A 363 -3.23 16.85 -24.55
CA LEU A 363 -3.27 17.93 -25.53
C LEU A 363 -4.16 19.05 -25.01
N VAL A 364 -3.67 20.28 -24.97
CA VAL A 364 -4.44 21.45 -24.51
C VAL A 364 -4.40 22.53 -25.59
N ASN A 365 -5.57 23.03 -25.99
CA ASN A 365 -5.64 24.15 -26.92
C ASN A 365 -5.61 25.52 -26.21
N SER A 366 -5.47 26.60 -26.98
CA SER A 366 -5.39 27.97 -26.46
C SER A 366 -6.67 28.45 -25.74
N LYS A 367 -7.80 27.76 -25.93
CA LYS A 367 -9.08 28.07 -25.29
C LYS A 367 -9.33 27.19 -24.05
N GLY A 368 -8.36 26.37 -23.67
CA GLY A 368 -8.42 25.56 -22.43
C GLY A 368 -9.15 24.21 -22.56
N MET A 369 -9.60 23.83 -23.75
CA MET A 369 -10.05 22.45 -23.99
C MET A 369 -8.89 21.49 -23.88
N GLU A 370 -9.09 20.37 -23.18
CA GLU A 370 -8.08 19.34 -22.96
C GLU A 370 -8.56 18.00 -23.52
N VAL A 371 -7.63 17.25 -24.13
CA VAL A 371 -7.87 15.88 -24.59
C VAL A 371 -6.76 14.99 -24.03
N CYS A 372 -7.12 13.91 -23.35
CA CYS A 372 -6.21 12.89 -22.88
C CYS A 372 -6.34 11.61 -23.72
N LEU A 373 -5.20 11.09 -24.17
CA LEU A 373 -5.11 9.86 -24.96
C LEU A 373 -4.12 8.89 -24.32
N THR A 374 -4.37 7.58 -24.44
CA THR A 374 -3.35 6.57 -24.18
C THR A 374 -2.96 5.83 -25.45
N ASN A 375 -1.69 5.45 -25.56
CA ASN A 375 -1.23 4.62 -26.66
C ASN A 375 -1.70 3.16 -26.59
N PHE A 376 -2.37 2.75 -25.51
CA PHE A 376 -3.08 1.47 -25.48
C PHE A 376 -4.40 1.57 -26.22
N GLY A 377 -4.48 0.97 -27.39
CA GLY A 377 -5.64 1.03 -28.28
C GLY A 377 -5.80 2.37 -28.99
N ALA A 378 -4.78 3.23 -29.03
CA ALA A 378 -4.84 4.61 -29.53
C ALA A 378 -6.12 5.32 -29.03
N ARG A 379 -6.33 5.28 -27.72
CA ARG A 379 -7.63 5.47 -27.06
C ARG A 379 -7.78 6.88 -26.52
N ILE A 380 -8.92 7.49 -26.78
CA ILE A 380 -9.33 8.72 -26.11
C ILE A 380 -9.81 8.34 -24.70
N VAL A 381 -9.20 8.93 -23.69
CA VAL A 381 -9.50 8.68 -22.28
C VAL A 381 -10.44 9.74 -21.73
N SER A 382 -10.23 11.01 -22.08
CA SER A 382 -10.98 12.16 -21.59
C SER A 382 -10.99 13.28 -22.64
N ILE A 383 -12.09 14.04 -22.70
CA ILE A 383 -12.20 15.30 -23.44
C ILE A 383 -12.90 16.31 -22.55
N MET A 384 -12.14 17.30 -22.05
CA MET A 384 -12.66 18.39 -21.23
C MET A 384 -13.07 19.55 -22.11
N VAL A 385 -14.37 19.83 -22.19
CA VAL A 385 -14.93 20.95 -22.95
C VAL A 385 -15.62 21.94 -22.01
N PRO A 386 -15.55 23.25 -22.28
CA PRO A 386 -16.30 24.23 -21.51
C PRO A 386 -17.80 24.19 -21.87
N ASP A 387 -18.65 24.18 -20.86
CA ASP A 387 -20.08 24.39 -21.01
C ASP A 387 -20.39 25.88 -21.28
N ARG A 388 -21.67 26.23 -21.43
CA ARG A 388 -22.12 27.60 -21.71
C ARG A 388 -21.70 28.62 -20.64
N ARG A 389 -21.31 28.16 -19.44
CA ARG A 389 -20.85 28.98 -18.29
C ARG A 389 -19.32 28.99 -18.17
N GLY A 390 -18.62 28.33 -19.10
CA GLY A 390 -17.16 28.18 -19.07
C GLY A 390 -16.67 27.06 -18.11
N THR A 391 -17.56 26.31 -17.49
CA THR A 391 -17.19 25.18 -16.63
C THR A 391 -16.77 23.99 -17.50
N LEU A 392 -15.57 23.45 -17.28
CA LEU A 392 -15.08 22.29 -17.99
C LEU A 392 -15.86 21.03 -17.57
N ARG A 393 -16.25 20.24 -18.57
CA ARG A 393 -16.94 18.95 -18.40
C ARG A 393 -16.26 17.88 -19.23
N ASP A 394 -16.03 16.73 -18.65
CA ASP A 394 -15.62 15.55 -19.42
C ASP A 394 -16.83 14.99 -20.17
N VAL A 395 -16.66 14.79 -21.48
CA VAL A 395 -17.70 14.25 -22.36
C VAL A 395 -17.39 12.86 -22.89
N VAL A 396 -16.36 12.20 -22.32
CA VAL A 396 -15.94 10.84 -22.67
C VAL A 396 -16.17 9.92 -21.48
N LEU A 397 -16.68 8.72 -21.76
CA LEU A 397 -16.67 7.62 -20.78
C LEU A 397 -15.32 6.92 -20.85
N GLY A 398 -14.60 6.92 -19.74
CA GLY A 398 -13.25 6.35 -19.64
C GLY A 398 -12.96 5.79 -18.25
N TYR A 399 -11.78 5.21 -18.13
CA TYR A 399 -11.23 4.70 -16.85
C TYR A 399 -10.06 5.57 -16.40
N ASP A 400 -9.75 5.50 -15.11
CA ASP A 400 -8.78 6.38 -14.47
C ASP A 400 -7.32 5.88 -14.56
N ASN A 401 -7.10 4.66 -15.06
CA ASN A 401 -5.77 4.09 -15.15
C ASN A 401 -5.67 3.00 -16.24
N ILE A 402 -4.42 2.68 -16.61
CA ILE A 402 -4.13 1.70 -17.67
C ILE A 402 -4.49 0.27 -17.26
N ALA A 403 -4.44 -0.09 -15.98
CA ALA A 403 -4.77 -1.43 -15.53
C ALA A 403 -6.23 -1.81 -15.82
N GLN A 404 -7.15 -0.84 -15.68
CA GLN A 404 -8.56 -1.03 -16.02
C GLN A 404 -8.77 -1.22 -17.53
N TYR A 405 -8.02 -0.52 -18.37
CA TYR A 405 -8.09 -0.70 -19.83
C TYR A 405 -7.45 -2.01 -20.30
N ALA A 406 -6.34 -2.41 -19.69
CA ALA A 406 -5.62 -3.64 -20.05
C ALA A 406 -6.35 -4.91 -19.60
N ASP A 407 -7.13 -4.84 -18.53
CA ASP A 407 -7.97 -5.93 -18.03
C ASP A 407 -9.37 -5.91 -18.69
N TYR A 408 -9.39 -6.05 -19.99
CA TYR A 408 -10.63 -6.02 -20.78
C TYR A 408 -11.59 -7.18 -20.46
N GLN A 409 -11.16 -8.20 -19.78
CA GLN A 409 -12.01 -9.33 -19.37
C GLN A 409 -12.95 -8.93 -18.23
N HIS A 410 -12.49 -8.10 -17.30
CA HIS A 410 -13.29 -7.65 -16.15
C HIS A 410 -13.93 -6.30 -16.37
N PHE A 411 -13.25 -5.37 -17.06
CA PHE A 411 -13.77 -4.03 -17.31
C PHE A 411 -14.48 -3.87 -18.65
N GLY A 412 -14.24 -4.76 -19.59
CA GLY A 412 -15.06 -5.09 -20.78
C GLY A 412 -15.50 -3.95 -21.69
N SER A 413 -14.74 -2.85 -21.83
CA SER A 413 -15.13 -1.72 -22.68
C SER A 413 -14.08 -1.37 -23.72
N ASP A 414 -14.56 -1.19 -24.98
CA ASP A 414 -13.77 -0.62 -26.08
C ASP A 414 -13.98 0.91 -26.22
N PHE A 415 -14.53 1.60 -25.21
CA PHE A 415 -14.76 3.04 -25.21
C PHE A 415 -13.49 3.82 -25.56
N GLY A 416 -13.63 4.76 -26.48
CA GLY A 416 -12.58 5.65 -26.94
C GLY A 416 -11.49 4.99 -27.81
N ALA A 417 -11.48 3.68 -27.99
CA ALA A 417 -10.42 2.96 -28.69
C ALA A 417 -10.51 3.07 -30.23
N ALA A 418 -9.35 2.98 -30.88
CA ALA A 418 -9.28 2.75 -32.32
C ALA A 418 -9.68 1.30 -32.62
N ILE A 419 -10.75 1.13 -33.40
CA ILE A 419 -11.29 -0.18 -33.73
C ILE A 419 -10.80 -0.60 -35.13
N GLY A 420 -10.25 -1.82 -35.21
CA GLY A 420 -9.76 -2.34 -36.50
C GLY A 420 -9.22 -3.78 -36.41
N ARG A 421 -8.81 -4.34 -37.62
CA ARG A 421 -8.90 -3.68 -38.94
C ARG A 421 -10.32 -3.47 -39.43
N TYR A 422 -11.30 -4.22 -38.93
CA TYR A 422 -12.70 -4.12 -39.34
C TYR A 422 -13.54 -3.80 -38.09
N ALA A 423 -14.36 -2.79 -38.15
CA ALA A 423 -15.26 -2.40 -37.07
C ALA A 423 -16.55 -3.23 -37.14
N ASN A 424 -17.16 -3.47 -35.99
CA ASN A 424 -18.37 -4.28 -35.84
C ASN A 424 -18.18 -5.76 -36.25
N ARG A 425 -19.25 -6.48 -36.58
CA ARG A 425 -19.26 -7.92 -36.76
C ARG A 425 -19.04 -8.37 -38.17
N ILE A 426 -18.19 -9.38 -38.34
CA ILE A 426 -18.11 -10.17 -39.58
C ILE A 426 -18.86 -11.48 -39.32
N ASN A 427 -19.85 -11.75 -40.19
CA ASN A 427 -20.70 -12.93 -40.05
C ASN A 427 -19.87 -14.22 -40.02
N GLN A 428 -20.06 -15.02 -38.95
CA GLN A 428 -19.32 -16.27 -38.68
C GLN A 428 -17.79 -16.12 -38.79
N GLY A 429 -17.25 -14.91 -38.73
CA GLY A 429 -15.84 -14.60 -38.90
C GLY A 429 -15.27 -14.98 -40.26
N ARG A 430 -16.09 -15.03 -41.35
CA ARG A 430 -15.65 -15.41 -42.70
C ARG A 430 -15.51 -14.19 -43.58
N ILE A 431 -14.34 -14.07 -44.23
CA ILE A 431 -14.07 -13.07 -45.26
C ILE A 431 -13.49 -13.75 -46.48
N VAL A 432 -13.65 -13.10 -47.65
CA VAL A 432 -13.01 -13.50 -48.89
C VAL A 432 -12.02 -12.42 -49.31
N VAL A 433 -10.77 -12.76 -49.48
CA VAL A 433 -9.71 -11.88 -49.98
C VAL A 433 -9.05 -12.56 -51.16
N ASP A 434 -9.00 -11.93 -52.29
CA ASP A 434 -8.45 -12.45 -53.58
C ASP A 434 -8.97 -13.86 -53.91
N GLY A 435 -10.28 -14.07 -53.73
CA GLY A 435 -10.95 -15.32 -54.02
C GLY A 435 -10.73 -16.43 -52.96
N LYS A 436 -9.93 -16.18 -51.93
CA LYS A 436 -9.67 -17.13 -50.83
C LYS A 436 -10.51 -16.85 -49.63
N THR A 437 -11.23 -17.84 -49.12
CA THR A 437 -11.98 -17.72 -47.87
C THR A 437 -11.02 -17.83 -46.68
N MET A 438 -11.07 -16.82 -45.82
CA MET A 438 -10.31 -16.79 -44.56
C MET A 438 -11.26 -16.88 -43.36
N GLN A 439 -10.86 -17.65 -42.33
CA GLN A 439 -11.57 -17.74 -41.08
C GLN A 439 -10.89 -16.84 -40.07
N LEU A 440 -11.63 -15.86 -39.54
CA LEU A 440 -11.22 -14.99 -38.44
C LEU A 440 -11.68 -15.56 -37.10
N PRO A 441 -11.09 -15.09 -35.97
CA PRO A 441 -11.54 -15.46 -34.63
C PRO A 441 -13.03 -15.16 -34.44
N ARG A 442 -13.73 -16.03 -33.68
CA ARG A 442 -15.14 -15.85 -33.31
C ARG A 442 -15.24 -15.44 -31.84
N ASN A 443 -14.94 -14.18 -31.57
CA ASN A 443 -14.84 -13.63 -30.21
C ASN A 443 -16.18 -13.12 -29.65
N ASN A 444 -17.26 -13.11 -30.45
CA ASN A 444 -18.55 -12.60 -29.99
C ASN A 444 -19.72 -13.32 -30.66
N TYR A 445 -20.46 -14.13 -29.90
CA TYR A 445 -21.65 -14.88 -30.33
C TYR A 445 -21.49 -15.61 -31.68
N GLY A 446 -20.33 -16.23 -31.89
CA GLY A 446 -20.01 -16.96 -33.14
C GLY A 446 -19.59 -16.08 -34.31
N HIS A 447 -19.47 -14.78 -34.14
CA HIS A 447 -19.02 -13.79 -35.11
C HIS A 447 -17.65 -13.21 -34.76
N CYS A 448 -16.92 -12.61 -35.71
CA CYS A 448 -15.76 -11.79 -35.40
C CYS A 448 -16.20 -10.36 -35.14
N LEU A 449 -15.94 -9.85 -33.93
CA LEU A 449 -16.25 -8.48 -33.52
C LEU A 449 -14.98 -7.68 -33.38
N HIS A 450 -14.93 -6.49 -33.99
CA HIS A 450 -13.88 -5.49 -33.79
C HIS A 450 -12.44 -6.01 -33.97
N GLY A 451 -12.21 -6.84 -35.00
CA GLY A 451 -10.88 -7.38 -35.28
C GLY A 451 -10.48 -8.61 -34.46
N GLY A 452 -11.37 -9.14 -33.61
CA GLY A 452 -11.11 -10.32 -32.79
C GLY A 452 -10.29 -10.05 -31.53
N PHE A 453 -9.70 -11.10 -30.95
CA PHE A 453 -8.95 -11.02 -29.68
C PHE A 453 -7.66 -10.19 -29.77
N THR A 454 -7.16 -9.90 -30.95
CA THR A 454 -5.96 -9.11 -31.22
C THR A 454 -6.27 -7.85 -32.01
N GLY A 455 -7.50 -7.34 -31.90
CA GLY A 455 -7.93 -6.12 -32.54
C GLY A 455 -7.09 -4.90 -32.11
N TRP A 456 -7.18 -3.83 -32.88
CA TRP A 456 -6.40 -2.60 -32.65
C TRP A 456 -6.59 -2.00 -31.26
N GLN A 457 -7.77 -2.15 -30.71
CA GLN A 457 -8.11 -1.67 -29.36
C GLN A 457 -7.30 -2.32 -28.21
N TYR A 458 -6.63 -3.43 -28.49
CA TYR A 458 -5.79 -4.19 -27.53
C TYR A 458 -4.29 -4.11 -27.84
N GLN A 459 -3.89 -3.23 -28.73
CA GLN A 459 -2.48 -3.01 -29.12
C GLN A 459 -1.91 -1.78 -28.41
N VAL A 460 -0.62 -1.81 -28.10
CA VAL A 460 0.13 -0.63 -27.68
C VAL A 460 0.85 -0.06 -28.90
N TYR A 461 0.58 1.19 -29.20
CA TYR A 461 1.19 1.93 -30.32
C TYR A 461 2.43 2.69 -29.85
N ASP A 462 3.39 2.85 -30.76
CA ASP A 462 4.62 3.63 -30.53
C ASP A 462 4.39 5.10 -30.85
#